data_1af2c62c9aad5e67a79e04a2cf98eaee
#
_entry.id   1af2c62c9aad5e67a79e04a2cf98eaee
#
_cell.length_a   1.000
_cell.length_b   1.000
_cell.length_c   1.000
_cell.angle_alpha   90.00
_cell.angle_beta   90.00
_cell.angle_gamma   90.00
#
_symmetry.space_group_name_H-M   'P 1'
#
loop_
_entity.id
_entity.type
_entity.pdbx_description
1 polymer ?
#
loop_
_entity_poly.entity_id
_entity_poly.type
_entity_poly.pdbx_seq_one_letter_code
_entity_poly.pdbx_strand_id
1 'polypeptide(L)'
;AQNQVAEYTSTSGTLGKPVIIALTEGDVQRLAYNEWLSFTCADGTADDVYQLMLTLDRQFMAGIAYYEGIRKLGAGVIRIGPGVPIMQWESIERLKPSAVVAVPSFLVKLIQYAEQHHIDLRKSSVKKAICIGESLRTPELELNTIGKRIKDSWNISLYSTYASTEMQTAFTECSYGR
;
A
#
# COMPACT_ATOMS: atom_id res chain seq x y z
N ALA A 1 -5.97 0.57 -32.50
CA ALA A 1 -6.56 0.69 -31.16
C ALA A 1 -5.65 0.13 -30.04
N GLN A 2 -4.75 -0.83 -30.32
CA GLN A 2 -3.89 -1.45 -29.29
C GLN A 2 -2.77 -0.53 -28.75
N ASN A 3 -2.46 0.58 -29.40
CA ASN A 3 -1.38 1.50 -29.02
C ASN A 3 -1.88 2.86 -28.53
N GLN A 4 -3.15 2.97 -28.16
CA GLN A 4 -3.66 4.22 -27.59
C GLN A 4 -3.20 4.34 -26.14
N VAL A 5 -2.67 5.52 -25.78
CA VAL A 5 -2.29 5.82 -24.37
C VAL A 5 -3.56 5.85 -23.52
N ALA A 6 -3.56 5.05 -22.46
CA ALA A 6 -4.62 4.99 -21.45
C ALA A 6 -4.30 5.86 -20.23
N GLU A 7 -3.01 5.91 -19.83
CA GLU A 7 -2.56 6.56 -18.61
C GLU A 7 -1.18 7.20 -18.81
N TYR A 8 -0.93 8.32 -18.13
CA TYR A 8 0.41 8.89 -18.00
C TYR A 8 0.85 8.80 -16.54
N THR A 9 2.02 8.23 -16.31
CA THR A 9 2.64 8.16 -14.98
C THR A 9 4.00 8.83 -15.00
N SER A 10 4.55 9.13 -13.83
CA SER A 10 5.87 9.74 -13.71
C SER A 10 6.70 9.12 -12.61
N THR A 11 8.02 9.14 -12.79
CA THR A 11 8.97 8.81 -11.72
C THR A 11 9.01 9.95 -10.70
N SER A 12 9.55 9.68 -9.49
CA SER A 12 9.66 10.69 -8.43
C SER A 12 10.57 11.88 -8.76
N GLY A 13 11.48 11.71 -9.73
CA GLY A 13 12.43 12.76 -10.13
C GLY A 13 13.48 13.10 -9.06
N THR A 14 13.80 12.18 -8.16
CA THR A 14 14.72 12.41 -7.03
C THR A 14 16.12 12.88 -7.46
N LEU A 15 16.61 12.44 -8.62
CA LEU A 15 17.94 12.77 -9.16
C LEU A 15 17.87 13.73 -10.37
N GLY A 16 16.69 14.25 -10.72
CA GLY A 16 16.51 15.10 -11.90
C GLY A 16 15.05 15.40 -12.21
N LYS A 17 14.76 15.71 -13.48
CA LYS A 17 13.37 15.90 -13.91
C LYS A 17 12.66 14.55 -13.93
N PRO A 18 11.40 14.49 -13.45
CA PRO A 18 10.58 13.27 -13.56
C PRO A 18 10.51 12.79 -15.03
N VAL A 19 10.64 11.48 -15.19
CA VAL A 19 10.42 10.83 -16.50
C VAL A 19 8.95 10.49 -16.63
N ILE A 20 8.32 10.94 -17.69
CA ILE A 20 6.92 10.61 -18.00
C ILE A 20 6.88 9.29 -18.77
N ILE A 21 6.03 8.39 -18.33
CA ILE A 21 5.79 7.08 -18.92
C ILE A 21 4.34 7.03 -19.40
N ALA A 22 4.15 6.74 -20.67
CA ALA A 22 2.84 6.52 -21.26
C ALA A 22 2.51 5.02 -21.19
N LEU A 23 1.38 4.69 -20.59
CA LEU A 23 0.87 3.33 -20.45
C LEU A 23 -0.27 3.10 -21.43
N THR A 24 -0.27 1.95 -22.07
CA THR A 24 -1.42 1.44 -22.81
C THR A 24 -2.41 0.74 -21.87
N GLU A 25 -3.61 0.45 -22.32
CA GLU A 25 -4.56 -0.38 -21.57
C GLU A 25 -3.95 -1.75 -21.18
N GLY A 26 -3.16 -2.35 -22.08
CA GLY A 26 -2.45 -3.60 -21.80
C GLY A 26 -1.43 -3.46 -20.67
N ASP A 27 -0.75 -2.30 -20.57
CA ASP A 27 0.18 -2.02 -19.46
C ASP A 27 -0.57 -1.85 -18.13
N VAL A 28 -1.71 -1.15 -18.12
CA VAL A 28 -2.57 -1.01 -16.92
C VAL A 28 -3.06 -2.39 -16.45
N GLN A 29 -3.51 -3.23 -17.38
CA GLN A 29 -3.94 -4.61 -17.04
C GLN A 29 -2.79 -5.48 -16.51
N ARG A 30 -1.57 -5.30 -17.03
CA ARG A 30 -0.37 -5.98 -16.53
C ARG A 30 0.00 -5.49 -15.13
N LEU A 31 -0.09 -4.20 -14.86
CA LEU A 31 0.08 -3.64 -13.50
C LEU A 31 -0.95 -4.24 -12.54
N ALA A 32 -2.22 -4.24 -12.93
CA ALA A 32 -3.28 -4.84 -12.13
C ALA A 32 -3.02 -6.33 -11.83
N TYR A 33 -2.52 -7.10 -12.78
CA TYR A 33 -2.17 -8.50 -12.59
C TYR A 33 -0.98 -8.67 -11.64
N ASN A 34 0.06 -7.87 -11.78
CA ASN A 34 1.23 -7.90 -10.90
C ASN A 34 0.84 -7.58 -9.44
N GLU A 35 0.03 -6.55 -9.23
CA GLU A 35 -0.41 -6.20 -7.89
C GLU A 35 -1.42 -7.22 -7.32
N TRP A 36 -2.25 -7.83 -8.15
CA TRP A 36 -3.07 -8.95 -7.74
C TRP A 36 -2.22 -10.11 -7.19
N LEU A 37 -1.12 -10.46 -7.86
CA LEU A 37 -0.15 -11.44 -7.35
C LEU A 37 0.47 -10.98 -6.02
N SER A 38 0.87 -9.71 -5.92
CA SER A 38 1.42 -9.10 -4.71
C SER A 38 0.44 -9.22 -3.53
N PHE A 39 -0.82 -8.85 -3.72
CA PHE A 39 -1.84 -8.98 -2.67
C PHE A 39 -2.12 -10.43 -2.31
N THR A 40 -2.16 -11.33 -3.28
CA THR A 40 -2.32 -12.77 -3.03
C THR A 40 -1.15 -13.33 -2.22
N CYS A 41 0.09 -12.91 -2.52
CA CYS A 41 1.29 -13.28 -1.79
C CYS A 41 1.25 -12.82 -0.32
N ALA A 42 0.64 -11.67 -0.07
CA ALA A 42 0.39 -11.11 1.25
C ALA A 42 -0.92 -11.61 1.91
N ASP A 43 -1.33 -12.84 1.60
CA ASP A 43 -2.55 -13.49 2.13
C ASP A 43 -3.84 -12.66 1.88
N GLY A 44 -3.89 -11.91 0.77
CA GLY A 44 -5.07 -11.16 0.36
C GLY A 44 -6.15 -12.05 -0.25
N THR A 45 -7.40 -11.73 0.06
CA THR A 45 -8.57 -12.44 -0.44
C THR A 45 -9.66 -11.49 -0.92
N ALA A 46 -10.66 -12.00 -1.63
CA ALA A 46 -11.81 -11.21 -2.06
C ALA A 46 -12.68 -10.68 -0.91
N ASP A 47 -12.57 -11.29 0.27
CA ASP A 47 -13.30 -10.86 1.49
C ASP A 47 -12.63 -9.67 2.18
N ASP A 48 -11.42 -9.29 1.77
CA ASP A 48 -10.72 -8.16 2.34
C ASP A 48 -11.31 -6.82 1.90
N VAL A 49 -11.14 -5.82 2.75
CA VAL A 49 -11.37 -4.41 2.42
C VAL A 49 -10.08 -3.64 2.70
N TYR A 50 -9.48 -3.08 1.67
CA TYR A 50 -8.22 -2.34 1.75
C TYR A 50 -8.47 -0.84 1.85
N GLN A 51 -7.88 -0.18 2.86
CA GLN A 51 -7.81 1.28 2.91
C GLN A 51 -6.50 1.75 2.28
N LEU A 52 -6.59 2.45 1.15
CA LEU A 52 -5.44 3.04 0.47
C LEU A 52 -5.10 4.39 1.11
N MET A 53 -3.96 4.44 1.81
CA MET A 53 -3.41 5.65 2.45
C MET A 53 -2.32 6.30 1.58
N LEU A 54 -2.52 6.28 0.28
CA LEU A 54 -1.61 6.81 -0.72
C LEU A 54 -2.37 7.57 -1.81
N THR A 55 -1.65 8.42 -2.53
CA THR A 55 -2.26 9.22 -3.59
C THR A 55 -2.61 8.36 -4.81
N LEU A 56 -3.75 8.68 -5.45
CA LEU A 56 -4.10 8.17 -6.77
C LEU A 56 -3.93 9.24 -7.86
N ASP A 57 -3.59 10.46 -7.48
CA ASP A 57 -3.34 11.58 -8.38
C ASP A 57 -1.84 11.80 -8.64
N ARG A 58 -1.49 12.93 -9.28
CA ARG A 58 -0.11 13.39 -9.54
C ARG A 58 0.72 12.40 -10.37
N GLN A 59 0.08 11.63 -11.25
CA GLN A 59 0.74 10.64 -12.11
C GLN A 59 1.50 9.56 -11.31
N PHE A 60 1.08 9.30 -10.07
CA PHE A 60 1.72 8.31 -9.20
C PHE A 60 1.30 6.90 -9.59
N MET A 61 2.21 6.16 -10.22
CA MET A 61 1.94 4.82 -10.77
C MET A 61 1.43 3.84 -9.71
N ALA A 62 2.01 3.85 -8.52
CA ALA A 62 1.61 2.92 -7.45
C ALA A 62 0.14 3.12 -7.04
N GLY A 63 -0.40 4.34 -7.12
CA GLY A 63 -1.81 4.61 -6.82
C GLY A 63 -2.74 3.77 -7.66
N ILE A 64 -2.63 3.88 -8.99
CA ILE A 64 -3.48 3.13 -9.93
C ILE A 64 -3.16 1.63 -9.89
N ALA A 65 -1.89 1.26 -9.80
CA ALA A 65 -1.47 -0.14 -9.77
C ALA A 65 -2.10 -0.89 -8.57
N TYR A 66 -1.98 -0.36 -7.36
CA TYR A 66 -2.58 -0.96 -6.17
C TYR A 66 -4.12 -0.95 -6.23
N TYR A 67 -4.71 0.15 -6.70
CA TYR A 67 -6.15 0.23 -6.85
C TYR A 67 -6.69 -0.87 -7.79
N GLU A 68 -6.11 -0.99 -8.97
CA GLU A 68 -6.52 -2.00 -9.96
C GLU A 68 -6.19 -3.42 -9.50
N GLY A 69 -5.08 -3.63 -8.79
CA GLY A 69 -4.72 -4.92 -8.20
C GLY A 69 -5.74 -5.40 -7.17
N ILE A 70 -6.19 -4.52 -6.26
CA ILE A 70 -7.24 -4.82 -5.28
C ILE A 70 -8.56 -5.13 -6.00
N ARG A 71 -8.91 -4.35 -7.02
CA ARG A 71 -10.11 -4.60 -7.83
C ARG A 71 -10.05 -5.95 -8.53
N LYS A 72 -8.89 -6.31 -9.07
CA LYS A 72 -8.66 -7.61 -9.71
C LYS A 72 -8.71 -8.77 -8.71
N LEU A 73 -8.30 -8.55 -7.46
CA LEU A 73 -8.45 -9.51 -6.37
C LEU A 73 -9.93 -9.79 -6.02
N GLY A 74 -10.83 -8.89 -6.39
CA GLY A 74 -12.24 -8.92 -6.00
C GLY A 74 -12.51 -8.32 -4.63
N ALA A 75 -11.50 -7.71 -4.00
CA ALA A 75 -11.57 -7.10 -2.68
C ALA A 75 -12.19 -5.68 -2.72
N GLY A 76 -12.69 -5.24 -1.57
CA GLY A 76 -13.16 -3.87 -1.39
C GLY A 76 -11.99 -2.87 -1.30
N VAL A 77 -12.18 -1.65 -1.79
CA VAL A 77 -11.17 -0.60 -1.70
C VAL A 77 -11.75 0.72 -1.20
N ILE A 78 -11.10 1.30 -0.20
CA ILE A 78 -11.38 2.62 0.36
C ILE A 78 -10.26 3.56 -0.08
N ARG A 79 -10.58 4.55 -0.92
CA ARG A 79 -9.64 5.54 -1.46
C ARG A 79 -9.63 6.80 -0.60
N ILE A 80 -9.01 6.73 0.58
CA ILE A 80 -8.95 7.90 1.47
C ILE A 80 -7.77 8.81 1.17
N GLY A 81 -6.77 8.27 0.48
CA GLY A 81 -5.56 9.01 0.13
C GLY A 81 -4.59 9.22 1.29
N PRO A 82 -3.46 9.90 1.06
CA PRO A 82 -2.49 10.26 2.08
C PRO A 82 -3.06 11.44 2.87
N GLY A 83 -3.74 11.16 3.95
CA GLY A 83 -4.39 12.19 4.77
C GLY A 83 -3.77 12.36 6.13
N VAL A 84 -4.36 13.25 6.92
CA VAL A 84 -4.02 13.42 8.33
C VAL A 84 -4.54 12.22 9.13
N PRO A 85 -3.89 11.84 10.24
CA PRO A 85 -4.23 10.65 11.01
C PRO A 85 -5.70 10.55 11.45
N ILE A 86 -6.33 11.66 11.82
CA ILE A 86 -7.74 11.67 12.22
C ILE A 86 -8.66 11.11 11.12
N MET A 87 -8.48 11.54 9.88
CA MET A 87 -9.31 11.06 8.75
C MET A 87 -9.14 9.55 8.53
N GLN A 88 -7.92 9.05 8.72
CA GLN A 88 -7.63 7.62 8.59
C GLN A 88 -8.37 6.81 9.65
N TRP A 89 -8.32 7.25 10.91
CA TRP A 89 -8.98 6.57 12.02
C TRP A 89 -10.51 6.66 11.92
N GLU A 90 -11.07 7.79 11.54
CA GLU A 90 -12.51 7.93 11.30
C GLU A 90 -12.99 6.96 10.20
N SER A 91 -12.20 6.80 9.13
CA SER A 91 -12.48 5.84 8.07
C SER A 91 -12.39 4.40 8.57
N ILE A 92 -11.33 4.06 9.32
CA ILE A 92 -11.16 2.72 9.90
C ILE A 92 -12.33 2.39 10.84
N GLU A 93 -12.77 3.34 11.66
CA GLU A 93 -13.87 3.14 12.59
C GLU A 93 -15.20 2.92 11.86
N ARG A 94 -15.47 3.70 10.83
CA ARG A 94 -16.75 3.65 10.09
C ARG A 94 -16.84 2.47 9.11
N LEU A 95 -15.78 2.22 8.36
CA LEU A 95 -15.80 1.30 7.22
C LEU A 95 -15.16 -0.06 7.52
N LYS A 96 -14.49 -0.17 8.67
CA LYS A 96 -13.91 -1.43 9.19
C LYS A 96 -13.05 -2.19 8.17
N PRO A 97 -12.04 -1.54 7.52
CA PRO A 97 -11.15 -2.24 6.61
C PRO A 97 -10.41 -3.37 7.35
N SER A 98 -10.15 -4.48 6.65
CA SER A 98 -9.31 -5.57 7.15
C SER A 98 -7.82 -5.33 6.90
N ALA A 99 -7.49 -4.50 5.91
CA ALA A 99 -6.13 -4.23 5.48
C ALA A 99 -5.90 -2.76 5.16
N VAL A 100 -4.64 -2.32 5.25
CA VAL A 100 -4.21 -0.99 4.82
C VAL A 100 -3.03 -1.09 3.87
N VAL A 101 -2.90 -0.12 2.96
CA VAL A 101 -1.71 0.09 2.13
C VAL A 101 -1.13 1.44 2.48
N ALA A 102 0.08 1.47 3.01
CA ALA A 102 0.68 2.69 3.53
C ALA A 102 2.21 2.66 3.54
N VAL A 103 2.81 3.83 3.68
CA VAL A 103 4.23 3.98 3.97
C VAL A 103 4.46 3.69 5.46
N PRO A 104 5.47 2.87 5.86
CA PRO A 104 5.75 2.52 7.25
C PRO A 104 5.83 3.70 8.22
N SER A 105 6.52 4.76 7.84
CA SER A 105 6.61 5.97 8.68
C SER A 105 5.25 6.64 8.94
N PHE A 106 4.29 6.49 8.02
CA PHE A 106 2.93 6.98 8.22
C PHE A 106 2.14 6.10 9.20
N LEU A 107 2.33 4.79 9.18
CA LEU A 107 1.74 3.89 10.18
C LEU A 107 2.22 4.25 11.59
N VAL A 108 3.50 4.60 11.76
CA VAL A 108 4.02 5.09 13.05
C VAL A 108 3.31 6.37 13.48
N LYS A 109 3.04 7.32 12.56
CA LYS A 109 2.24 8.52 12.87
C LYS A 109 0.81 8.19 13.29
N LEU A 110 0.18 7.18 12.66
CA LEU A 110 -1.16 6.71 13.04
C LEU A 110 -1.15 6.12 14.46
N ILE A 111 -0.13 5.35 14.81
CA ILE A 111 0.05 4.78 16.15
C ILE A 111 0.22 5.90 17.18
N GLN A 112 1.10 6.86 16.92
CA GLN A 112 1.32 8.01 17.80
C GLN A 112 0.03 8.82 18.02
N TYR A 113 -0.73 9.04 16.96
CA TYR A 113 -2.02 9.71 17.06
C TYR A 113 -3.01 8.89 17.91
N ALA A 114 -3.07 7.59 17.72
CA ALA A 114 -3.93 6.69 18.50
C ALA A 114 -3.56 6.71 20.00
N GLU A 115 -2.27 6.68 20.33
CA GLU A 115 -1.75 6.78 21.70
C GLU A 115 -2.18 8.11 22.35
N GLN A 116 -2.05 9.23 21.63
CA GLN A 116 -2.42 10.57 22.11
C GLN A 116 -3.93 10.76 22.31
N HIS A 117 -4.75 10.07 21.51
CA HIS A 117 -6.21 10.21 21.51
C HIS A 117 -6.93 9.01 22.16
N HIS A 118 -6.18 8.13 22.85
CA HIS A 118 -6.71 6.97 23.57
C HIS A 118 -7.50 6.00 22.66
N ILE A 119 -7.12 5.87 21.39
CA ILE A 119 -7.69 4.88 20.46
C ILE A 119 -7.05 3.52 20.76
N ASP A 120 -7.86 2.53 21.11
CA ASP A 120 -7.39 1.17 21.38
C ASP A 120 -7.11 0.43 20.04
N LEU A 121 -5.84 0.34 19.67
CA LEU A 121 -5.37 -0.34 18.46
C LEU A 121 -5.82 -1.81 18.38
N ARG A 122 -5.98 -2.48 19.51
CA ARG A 122 -6.42 -3.89 19.57
C ARG A 122 -7.86 -4.09 19.13
N LYS A 123 -8.68 -3.04 19.19
CA LYS A 123 -10.07 -3.05 18.74
C LYS A 123 -10.21 -2.70 17.26
N SER A 124 -9.12 -2.32 16.60
CA SER A 124 -9.12 -2.04 15.17
C SER A 124 -9.52 -3.26 14.36
N SER A 125 -10.27 -3.03 13.29
CA SER A 125 -10.61 -4.06 12.29
C SER A 125 -9.41 -4.49 11.46
N VAL A 126 -8.37 -3.63 11.35
CA VAL A 126 -7.18 -3.87 10.54
C VAL A 126 -6.40 -5.06 11.08
N LYS A 127 -6.07 -6.01 10.21
CA LYS A 127 -5.31 -7.23 10.51
C LYS A 127 -3.97 -7.29 9.81
N LYS A 128 -3.81 -6.56 8.70
CA LYS A 128 -2.58 -6.54 7.90
C LYS A 128 -2.30 -5.17 7.28
N ALA A 129 -1.03 -4.91 7.05
CA ALA A 129 -0.56 -3.74 6.32
C ALA A 129 0.39 -4.14 5.20
N ILE A 130 0.12 -3.66 4.00
CA ILE A 130 1.02 -3.71 2.86
C ILE A 130 1.84 -2.42 2.90
N CYS A 131 3.12 -2.58 3.17
CA CYS A 131 4.05 -1.48 3.42
C CYS A 131 4.87 -1.16 2.18
N ILE A 132 4.76 0.05 1.68
CA ILE A 132 5.36 0.51 0.44
C ILE A 132 6.32 1.68 0.67
N GLY A 133 7.25 1.90 -0.26
CA GLY A 133 8.09 3.11 -0.33
C GLY A 133 9.19 3.22 0.70
N GLU A 134 9.18 2.42 1.75
CA GLU A 134 10.21 2.37 2.80
C GLU A 134 10.47 0.92 3.22
N SER A 135 11.71 0.62 3.59
CA SER A 135 12.05 -0.73 4.06
C SER A 135 11.48 -1.01 5.45
N LEU A 136 10.92 -2.20 5.63
CA LEU A 136 10.54 -2.75 6.93
C LEU A 136 11.58 -3.67 7.53
N ARG A 137 12.53 -4.12 6.71
CA ARG A 137 13.48 -5.17 7.12
C ARG A 137 14.93 -4.72 7.00
N THR A 138 15.77 -5.38 7.78
CA THR A 138 17.24 -5.34 7.66
C THR A 138 17.69 -6.27 6.53
N PRO A 139 18.98 -6.23 6.14
CA PRO A 139 19.54 -7.21 5.18
C PRO A 139 19.37 -8.67 5.62
N GLU A 140 19.27 -8.92 6.93
CA GLU A 140 19.08 -10.26 7.52
C GLU A 140 17.58 -10.68 7.52
N LEU A 141 16.71 -9.92 6.88
CA LEU A 141 15.27 -10.12 6.78
C LEU A 141 14.51 -9.96 8.12
N GLU A 142 15.16 -9.49 9.17
CA GLU A 142 14.53 -9.15 10.44
C GLU A 142 13.79 -7.80 10.35
N LEU A 143 12.74 -7.60 11.14
CA LEU A 143 12.09 -6.30 11.22
C LEU A 143 13.08 -5.23 11.71
N ASN A 144 13.19 -4.14 10.98
CA ASN A 144 13.97 -2.97 11.40
C ASN A 144 13.24 -2.21 12.53
N THR A 145 13.80 -1.10 12.99
CA THR A 145 13.26 -0.30 14.10
C THR A 145 11.81 0.15 13.84
N ILE A 146 11.49 0.57 12.61
CA ILE A 146 10.13 1.00 12.23
C ILE A 146 9.19 -0.20 12.25
N GLY A 147 9.58 -1.31 11.62
CA GLY A 147 8.79 -2.53 11.59
C GLY A 147 8.50 -3.08 12.99
N LYS A 148 9.50 -3.11 13.87
CA LYS A 148 9.34 -3.50 15.29
C LYS A 148 8.37 -2.56 16.02
N ARG A 149 8.53 -1.24 15.87
CA ARG A 149 7.63 -0.26 16.49
C ARG A 149 6.17 -0.48 16.08
N ILE A 150 5.91 -0.75 14.79
CA ILE A 150 4.56 -1.02 14.32
C ILE A 150 4.04 -2.33 14.91
N LYS A 151 4.83 -3.40 14.84
CA LYS A 151 4.43 -4.72 15.31
C LYS A 151 4.13 -4.76 16.82
N ASP A 152 4.94 -4.07 17.62
CA ASP A 152 4.81 -4.04 19.07
C ASP A 152 3.58 -3.23 19.52
N SER A 153 3.24 -2.16 18.80
CA SER A 153 2.12 -1.28 19.15
C SER A 153 0.80 -1.72 18.54
N TRP A 154 0.83 -2.14 17.29
CA TRP A 154 -0.35 -2.56 16.54
C TRP A 154 -0.14 -3.99 16.05
N ASN A 155 -0.73 -4.95 16.73
CA ASN A 155 -0.51 -6.39 16.46
C ASN A 155 -1.16 -6.84 15.15
N ILE A 156 -0.64 -6.31 14.02
CA ILE A 156 -1.05 -6.65 12.67
C ILE A 156 0.07 -7.39 11.93
N SER A 157 -0.28 -8.11 10.87
CA SER A 157 0.69 -8.69 9.94
C SER A 157 1.27 -7.59 9.05
N LEU A 158 2.59 -7.59 8.86
CA LEU A 158 3.31 -6.61 8.04
C LEU A 158 3.90 -7.30 6.83
N TYR A 159 3.64 -6.74 5.65
CA TYR A 159 4.14 -7.22 4.37
C TYR A 159 4.90 -6.08 3.68
N SER A 160 6.19 -6.27 3.45
CA SER A 160 7.02 -5.30 2.74
C SER A 160 6.84 -5.45 1.23
N THR A 161 6.82 -4.34 0.53
CA THR A 161 6.75 -4.31 -0.93
C THR A 161 7.88 -3.46 -1.47
N TYR A 162 8.65 -4.01 -2.39
CA TYR A 162 9.62 -3.29 -3.20
C TYR A 162 9.04 -3.06 -4.60
N ALA A 163 8.96 -1.81 -5.02
CA ALA A 163 8.45 -1.44 -6.33
C ALA A 163 9.27 -0.32 -6.95
N SER A 164 9.28 -0.26 -8.27
CA SER A 164 9.88 0.84 -9.03
C SER A 164 8.99 1.19 -10.23
N THR A 165 8.80 2.48 -10.44
CA THR A 165 8.06 3.01 -11.59
C THR A 165 8.71 2.58 -12.90
N GLU A 166 10.05 2.56 -12.95
CA GLU A 166 10.81 2.17 -14.14
C GLU A 166 10.64 0.69 -14.49
N MET A 167 10.57 -0.18 -13.49
CA MET A 167 10.29 -1.60 -13.69
C MET A 167 8.83 -1.90 -13.96
N GLN A 168 7.93 -0.98 -13.60
CA GLN A 168 6.48 -1.15 -13.70
C GLN A 168 6.00 -2.45 -13.03
N THR A 169 6.56 -2.76 -11.88
CA THR A 169 6.26 -3.97 -11.11
C THR A 169 6.57 -3.78 -9.63
N ALA A 170 5.98 -4.65 -8.82
CA ALA A 170 6.24 -4.76 -7.40
C ALA A 170 6.56 -6.20 -7.01
N PHE A 171 7.33 -6.34 -5.94
CA PHE A 171 7.65 -7.60 -5.29
C PHE A 171 7.22 -7.51 -3.83
N THR A 172 6.28 -8.32 -3.44
CA THR A 172 5.72 -8.32 -2.08
C THR A 172 6.10 -9.59 -1.35
N GLU A 173 6.52 -9.45 -0.11
CA GLU A 173 6.83 -10.60 0.73
C GLU A 173 5.58 -11.43 1.05
N CYS A 174 5.79 -12.72 1.27
CA CYS A 174 4.74 -13.63 1.73
C CYS A 174 4.67 -13.65 3.27
N SER A 175 3.72 -14.45 3.82
CA SER A 175 3.54 -14.63 5.27
C SER A 175 4.78 -15.19 6.00
N TYR A 176 5.74 -15.74 5.27
CA TYR A 176 7.03 -16.19 5.83
C TYR A 176 8.10 -15.09 5.86
N GLY A 177 7.78 -13.87 5.45
CA GLY A 177 8.72 -12.73 5.44
C GLY A 177 9.78 -12.79 4.33
N ARG A 178 9.43 -13.42 3.20
CA ARG A 178 10.34 -13.61 2.05
C ARG A 178 9.66 -13.22 0.76
#